data_413bae4af66e1572e632cf78a2680dc6
#
_entry.id   413bae4af66e1572e632cf78a2680dc6
#
_cell.length_a   1.000
_cell.length_b   1.000
_cell.length_c   1.000
_cell.angle_alpha   90.00
_cell.angle_beta   90.00
_cell.angle_gamma   90.00
#
_symmetry.space_group_name_H-M   'P 1'
#
loop_
_entity.id
_entity.type
_entity.pdbx_description
1 polymer ?
#
loop_
_entity_poly.entity_id
_entity_poly.type
_entity_poly.pdbx_seq_one_letter_code
_entity_poly.pdbx_strand_id
1 'polypeptide(L)'
;MILDTIEQVKIYLIQELLVRPEVSVHVEYLSGGVSCRVWKIVQNNHRWVIKQALEKLDVQADWFSDVERIHREHRVMKQIEFIVPDSNVPKVLHVDYTNHVYIMTCAEEGVETWKDLLMHGVFNVSTAKSAASILSQIHSQSYKIDEEQKIEFSDQNYFNQLRIDPFHRFLIQKYPELTANITKLIDELSLQRTCLVHGDFSPKNMLVQKNGEIVLIDFEVAHWGNPVFDLAYCLGHLMLKAWHLKKYEELLSLINTFLDSYKGMVLNLLPHLGLMLLARMDGKSPVNYIQDESLKQSIRMVAINWITNTSAEPNVLEAIEQQFQSISKV
;
A
#
# COMPACT_ATOMS: atom_id res chain seq x y z
N MET A 1 14.14 -0.57 23.46
CA MET A 1 15.41 -0.31 22.73
C MET A 1 15.05 0.16 21.32
N ILE A 2 15.76 1.17 20.78
CA ILE A 2 15.56 1.60 19.38
C ILE A 2 16.62 0.91 18.52
N LEU A 3 16.20 0.42 17.33
CA LEU A 3 17.05 -0.36 16.41
C LEU A 3 17.53 0.53 15.25
N ASP A 4 18.38 1.54 15.57
CA ASP A 4 18.88 2.49 14.56
C ASP A 4 20.22 2.06 13.93
N THR A 5 20.94 1.13 14.55
CA THR A 5 22.25 0.68 14.08
C THR A 5 22.36 -0.84 14.03
N ILE A 6 23.26 -1.33 13.17
CA ILE A 6 23.58 -2.76 13.06
C ILE A 6 23.91 -3.37 14.43
N GLU A 7 24.66 -2.64 15.24
CA GLU A 7 25.07 -3.11 16.55
C GLU A 7 23.88 -3.26 17.51
N GLN A 8 22.96 -2.29 17.54
CA GLN A 8 21.73 -2.38 18.34
C GLN A 8 20.85 -3.55 17.90
N VAL A 9 20.74 -3.81 16.59
CA VAL A 9 20.01 -4.97 16.07
C VAL A 9 20.66 -6.28 16.55
N LYS A 10 21.98 -6.41 16.47
CA LYS A 10 22.70 -7.60 16.96
C LYS A 10 22.52 -7.83 18.45
N ILE A 11 22.65 -6.76 19.25
CA ILE A 11 22.42 -6.82 20.70
C ILE A 11 20.99 -7.28 20.99
N TYR A 12 20.00 -6.70 20.32
CA TYR A 12 18.59 -7.09 20.44
C TYR A 12 18.38 -8.57 20.15
N LEU A 13 18.90 -9.06 19.02
CA LEU A 13 18.75 -10.46 18.62
C LEU A 13 19.36 -11.44 19.65
N ILE A 14 20.45 -11.07 20.30
CA ILE A 14 21.09 -11.87 21.37
C ILE A 14 20.24 -11.82 22.65
N GLN A 15 19.78 -10.64 23.05
CA GLN A 15 18.97 -10.45 24.26
C GLN A 15 17.64 -11.22 24.20
N GLU A 16 17.01 -11.22 23.02
CA GLU A 16 15.76 -11.98 22.78
C GLU A 16 16.03 -13.48 22.52
N LEU A 17 17.28 -13.95 22.66
CA LEU A 17 17.67 -15.35 22.42
C LEU A 17 17.35 -15.88 21.02
N LEU A 18 17.23 -14.98 20.05
CA LEU A 18 16.92 -15.32 18.65
C LEU A 18 18.16 -15.78 17.89
N VAL A 19 19.34 -15.37 18.33
CA VAL A 19 20.64 -15.79 17.81
C VAL A 19 21.59 -16.08 18.95
N ARG A 20 22.56 -16.97 18.72
CA ARG A 20 23.64 -17.25 19.70
C ARG A 20 24.78 -16.26 19.51
N PRO A 21 25.42 -15.77 20.58
CA PRO A 21 26.51 -14.79 20.48
C PRO A 21 27.70 -15.26 19.61
N GLU A 22 27.94 -16.57 19.57
CA GLU A 22 29.06 -17.18 18.83
C GLU A 22 28.82 -17.33 17.34
N VAL A 23 27.58 -17.10 16.88
CA VAL A 23 27.21 -17.29 15.48
C VAL A 23 27.23 -15.96 14.74
N SER A 24 27.98 -15.90 13.65
CA SER A 24 28.01 -14.70 12.80
C SER A 24 26.64 -14.44 12.17
N VAL A 25 26.18 -13.19 12.32
CA VAL A 25 24.93 -12.70 11.74
C VAL A 25 25.24 -11.50 10.87
N HIS A 26 24.79 -11.57 9.61
CA HIS A 26 24.81 -10.41 8.71
C HIS A 26 23.53 -9.61 8.88
N VAL A 27 23.65 -8.31 9.05
CA VAL A 27 22.54 -7.36 9.25
C VAL A 27 22.64 -6.28 8.19
N GLU A 28 21.57 -6.08 7.43
CA GLU A 28 21.47 -5.12 6.34
C GLU A 28 20.23 -4.23 6.54
N TYR A 29 20.41 -2.90 6.47
CA TYR A 29 19.28 -1.96 6.52
C TYR A 29 18.52 -1.97 5.19
N LEU A 30 17.19 -2.17 5.25
CA LEU A 30 16.32 -2.09 4.09
C LEU A 30 15.72 -0.68 4.01
N SER A 31 16.25 0.12 3.09
CA SER A 31 15.78 1.50 2.85
C SER A 31 14.45 1.53 2.08
N GLY A 32 13.73 2.67 2.16
CA GLY A 32 12.53 2.96 1.38
C GLY A 32 11.21 3.02 2.15
N GLY A 33 11.17 2.57 3.41
CA GLY A 33 10.07 2.84 4.34
C GLY A 33 10.33 4.12 5.14
N VAL A 34 9.26 4.86 5.46
CA VAL A 34 9.34 6.09 6.28
C VAL A 34 8.74 5.93 7.68
N SER A 35 7.94 4.89 7.87
CA SER A 35 7.19 4.64 9.11
C SER A 35 7.89 3.70 10.08
N CYS A 36 8.86 2.92 9.59
CA CYS A 36 9.53 1.87 10.37
C CYS A 36 11.03 1.80 10.07
N ARG A 37 11.81 1.31 11.03
CA ARG A 37 13.14 0.74 10.79
C ARG A 37 12.97 -0.70 10.33
N VAL A 38 13.58 -1.05 9.21
CA VAL A 38 13.47 -2.39 8.62
C VAL A 38 14.86 -2.93 8.36
N TRP A 39 15.14 -4.12 8.89
CA TRP A 39 16.44 -4.76 8.78
C TRP A 39 16.30 -6.18 8.28
N LYS A 40 17.12 -6.56 7.32
CA LYS A 40 17.29 -7.93 6.87
C LYS A 40 18.38 -8.62 7.69
N ILE A 41 18.07 -9.78 8.17
CA ILE A 41 18.96 -10.62 8.98
C ILE A 41 19.27 -11.89 8.18
N VAL A 42 20.55 -12.21 8.05
CA VAL A 42 21.00 -13.44 7.42
C VAL A 42 21.91 -14.20 8.38
N GLN A 43 21.51 -15.43 8.70
CA GLN A 43 22.30 -16.35 9.52
C GLN A 43 22.32 -17.72 8.85
N ASN A 44 23.47 -18.15 8.38
CA ASN A 44 23.62 -19.36 7.56
C ASN A 44 22.69 -19.29 6.33
N ASN A 45 21.75 -20.25 6.24
CA ASN A 45 20.75 -20.31 5.15
C ASN A 45 19.39 -19.70 5.56
N HIS A 46 19.28 -19.12 6.75
CA HIS A 46 18.04 -18.50 7.23
C HIS A 46 18.06 -17.00 7.01
N ARG A 47 16.91 -16.47 6.58
CA ARG A 47 16.72 -15.06 6.31
C ARG A 47 15.44 -14.58 6.98
N TRP A 48 15.54 -13.46 7.69
CA TRP A 48 14.41 -12.82 8.38
C TRP A 48 14.41 -11.34 8.09
N VAL A 49 13.27 -10.72 8.30
CA VAL A 49 13.13 -9.27 8.34
C VAL A 49 12.64 -8.87 9.72
N ILE A 50 13.34 -7.93 10.35
CA ILE A 50 12.92 -7.30 11.60
C ILE A 50 12.36 -5.92 11.28
N LYS A 51 11.21 -5.59 11.83
CA LYS A 51 10.52 -4.31 11.63
C LYS A 51 10.19 -3.69 12.98
N GLN A 52 10.55 -2.40 13.15
CA GLN A 52 10.25 -1.61 14.34
C GLN A 52 9.56 -0.32 13.94
N ALA A 53 8.42 0.01 14.57
CA ALA A 53 7.69 1.23 14.31
C ALA A 53 8.42 2.48 14.84
N LEU A 54 8.34 3.58 14.09
CA LEU A 54 8.79 4.91 14.49
C LEU A 54 7.58 5.76 14.91
N GLU A 55 7.69 6.49 16.03
CA GLU A 55 6.68 7.45 16.46
C GLU A 55 6.62 8.64 15.49
N LYS A 56 7.78 9.21 15.16
CA LYS A 56 7.92 10.24 14.12
C LYS A 56 8.38 9.57 12.83
N LEU A 57 7.63 9.78 11.75
CA LEU A 57 7.98 9.26 10.45
C LEU A 57 9.25 9.93 9.91
N ASP A 58 10.06 9.18 9.18
CA ASP A 58 11.32 9.64 8.57
C ASP A 58 11.04 10.44 7.28
N VAL A 59 10.42 11.60 7.45
CA VAL A 59 10.07 12.56 6.39
C VAL A 59 10.36 13.99 6.85
N GLN A 60 10.49 14.94 5.91
CA GLN A 60 10.77 16.34 6.24
C GLN A 60 9.62 17.04 7.01
N ALA A 61 8.37 16.64 6.76
CA ALA A 61 7.22 17.19 7.47
C ALA A 61 7.08 16.58 8.87
N ASP A 62 6.54 17.35 9.82
CA ASP A 62 6.15 16.79 11.11
C ASP A 62 4.93 15.88 10.92
N TRP A 63 5.20 14.58 10.96
CA TRP A 63 4.21 13.53 10.79
C TRP A 63 4.44 12.43 11.81
N PHE A 64 3.47 12.28 12.70
CA PHE A 64 3.50 11.31 13.80
C PHE A 64 2.41 10.26 13.60
N SER A 65 2.69 9.05 14.05
CA SER A 65 1.71 7.98 14.12
C SER A 65 2.01 7.07 15.31
N ASP A 66 0.97 6.56 15.93
CA ASP A 66 1.08 5.67 17.07
C ASP A 66 1.88 4.41 16.70
N VAL A 67 2.88 4.06 17.53
CA VAL A 67 3.76 2.90 17.33
C VAL A 67 3.02 1.57 17.47
N GLU A 68 1.87 1.55 18.16
CA GLU A 68 1.01 0.36 18.30
C GLU A 68 0.50 -0.18 16.95
N ARG A 69 0.56 0.60 15.87
CA ARG A 69 0.23 0.15 14.51
C ARG A 69 1.04 -1.07 14.07
N ILE A 70 2.27 -1.23 14.59
CA ILE A 70 3.09 -2.42 14.30
C ILE A 70 2.43 -3.71 14.78
N HIS A 71 1.68 -3.65 15.86
CA HIS A 71 0.94 -4.79 16.41
C HIS A 71 -0.34 -5.07 15.62
N ARG A 72 -0.94 -4.06 15.02
CA ARG A 72 -2.00 -4.23 14.03
C ARG A 72 -1.46 -5.00 12.81
N GLU A 73 -0.31 -4.59 12.31
CA GLU A 73 0.30 -5.19 11.13
C GLU A 73 0.50 -6.71 11.29
N HIS A 74 1.23 -7.15 12.33
CA HIS A 74 1.48 -8.59 12.51
C HIS A 74 0.21 -9.39 12.79
N ARG A 75 -0.83 -8.81 13.46
CA ARG A 75 -2.12 -9.48 13.67
C ARG A 75 -2.88 -9.66 12.38
N VAL A 76 -2.91 -8.62 11.53
CA VAL A 76 -3.50 -8.71 10.19
C VAL A 76 -2.80 -9.77 9.34
N MET A 77 -1.46 -9.82 9.34
CA MET A 77 -0.70 -10.84 8.60
C MET A 77 -1.07 -12.26 9.04
N LYS A 78 -1.22 -12.52 10.36
CA LYS A 78 -1.69 -13.81 10.89
C LYS A 78 -3.10 -14.13 10.44
N GLN A 79 -4.00 -13.14 10.37
CA GLN A 79 -5.36 -13.36 9.87
C GLN A 79 -5.37 -13.67 8.37
N ILE A 80 -4.55 -12.99 7.58
CA ILE A 80 -4.44 -13.31 6.15
C ILE A 80 -3.90 -14.73 5.95
N GLU A 81 -2.89 -15.16 6.71
CA GLU A 81 -2.42 -16.55 6.67
C GLU A 81 -3.54 -17.54 6.98
N PHE A 82 -4.46 -17.22 7.90
CA PHE A 82 -5.61 -18.06 8.22
C PHE A 82 -6.68 -18.06 7.13
N ILE A 83 -7.09 -16.88 6.61
CA ILE A 83 -8.19 -16.78 5.62
C ILE A 83 -7.75 -17.12 4.20
N VAL A 84 -6.47 -16.95 3.88
CA VAL A 84 -5.84 -17.24 2.58
C VAL A 84 -4.52 -17.97 2.81
N PRO A 85 -4.54 -19.28 3.20
CA PRO A 85 -3.36 -20.02 3.65
C PRO A 85 -2.20 -20.08 2.66
N ASP A 86 -2.51 -20.08 1.37
CA ASP A 86 -1.52 -20.13 0.29
C ASP A 86 -1.15 -18.73 -0.23
N SER A 87 -1.50 -17.68 0.54
CA SER A 87 -1.14 -16.32 0.15
C SER A 87 0.36 -16.09 0.27
N ASN A 88 0.90 -15.36 -0.70
CA ASN A 88 2.26 -14.88 -0.64
C ASN A 88 2.34 -13.64 0.28
N VAL A 89 2.18 -13.87 1.60
CA VAL A 89 2.38 -12.88 2.67
C VAL A 89 3.45 -13.41 3.61
N PRO A 90 4.41 -12.59 4.07
CA PRO A 90 5.42 -13.04 5.01
C PRO A 90 4.81 -13.60 6.30
N LYS A 91 5.39 -14.67 6.84
CA LYS A 91 4.94 -15.29 8.10
C LYS A 91 5.58 -14.59 9.29
N VAL A 92 4.77 -14.27 10.30
CA VAL A 92 5.25 -13.69 11.56
C VAL A 92 5.92 -14.77 12.41
N LEU A 93 7.18 -14.54 12.77
CA LEU A 93 8.02 -15.50 13.50
C LEU A 93 8.16 -15.14 14.98
N HIS A 94 8.26 -13.85 15.31
CA HIS A 94 8.44 -13.35 16.67
C HIS A 94 7.77 -11.99 16.82
N VAL A 95 7.28 -11.67 18.03
CA VAL A 95 6.65 -10.38 18.36
C VAL A 95 7.14 -9.92 19.73
N ASP A 96 7.64 -8.69 19.81
CA ASP A 96 8.01 -8.00 21.03
C ASP A 96 7.13 -6.75 21.20
N TYR A 97 6.18 -6.86 22.13
CA TYR A 97 5.26 -5.77 22.45
C TYR A 97 5.92 -4.60 23.19
N THR A 98 7.02 -4.87 23.92
CA THR A 98 7.71 -3.84 24.73
C THR A 98 8.52 -2.90 23.85
N ASN A 99 9.19 -3.43 22.84
CA ASN A 99 10.03 -2.65 21.94
C ASN A 99 9.33 -2.30 20.60
N HIS A 100 8.05 -2.64 20.45
CA HIS A 100 7.27 -2.45 19.22
C HIS A 100 8.00 -3.00 17.98
N VAL A 101 8.40 -4.28 18.09
CA VAL A 101 9.15 -5.01 17.07
C VAL A 101 8.41 -6.29 16.71
N TYR A 102 8.47 -6.67 15.45
CA TYR A 102 8.21 -8.06 15.06
C TYR A 102 9.22 -8.54 14.03
N ILE A 103 9.36 -9.87 13.94
CA ILE A 103 10.21 -10.55 12.97
C ILE A 103 9.33 -11.41 12.07
N MET A 104 9.63 -11.37 10.77
CA MET A 104 8.91 -12.13 9.74
C MET A 104 9.87 -12.86 8.80
N THR A 105 9.34 -13.80 8.03
CA THR A 105 10.09 -14.43 6.94
C THR A 105 10.49 -13.39 5.90
N CYS A 106 11.68 -13.58 5.32
CA CYS A 106 12.18 -12.74 4.23
C CYS A 106 11.74 -13.32 2.88
N ALA A 107 11.43 -12.46 1.94
CA ALA A 107 11.23 -12.86 0.55
C ALA A 107 12.52 -13.46 -0.06
N GLU A 108 12.41 -14.09 -1.22
CA GLU A 108 13.54 -14.65 -1.94
C GLU A 108 14.58 -13.59 -2.32
N GLU A 109 15.80 -14.03 -2.62
CA GLU A 109 16.86 -13.12 -3.10
C GLU A 109 16.58 -12.63 -4.51
N GLY A 110 16.89 -11.34 -4.73
CA GLY A 110 16.78 -10.71 -6.05
C GLY A 110 15.36 -10.35 -6.43
N VAL A 111 14.43 -10.33 -5.46
CA VAL A 111 13.11 -9.71 -5.68
C VAL A 111 13.23 -8.20 -5.69
N GLU A 112 12.50 -7.57 -6.60
CA GLU A 112 12.34 -6.13 -6.67
C GLU A 112 10.90 -5.73 -6.37
N THR A 113 10.66 -4.50 -5.98
CA THR A 113 9.29 -4.01 -5.88
C THR A 113 8.66 -3.89 -7.27
N TRP A 114 7.36 -4.13 -7.37
CA TRP A 114 6.66 -3.89 -8.64
C TRP A 114 6.81 -2.43 -9.10
N LYS A 115 6.90 -1.49 -8.14
CA LYS A 115 7.20 -0.08 -8.44
C LYS A 115 8.52 0.07 -9.20
N ASP A 116 9.61 -0.55 -8.72
CA ASP A 116 10.93 -0.40 -9.33
C ASP A 116 10.98 -1.07 -10.71
N LEU A 117 10.39 -2.26 -10.84
CA LEU A 117 10.24 -2.94 -12.13
C LEU A 117 9.48 -2.08 -13.15
N LEU A 118 8.34 -1.47 -12.75
CA LEU A 118 7.60 -0.55 -13.62
C LEU A 118 8.45 0.65 -14.03
N MET A 119 9.20 1.24 -13.09
CA MET A 119 10.09 2.38 -13.38
C MET A 119 11.25 2.01 -14.29
N HIS A 120 11.69 0.75 -14.28
CA HIS A 120 12.68 0.19 -15.21
C HIS A 120 12.08 -0.29 -16.56
N GLY A 121 10.77 -0.09 -16.78
CA GLY A 121 10.11 -0.46 -18.02
C GLY A 121 9.74 -1.94 -18.14
N VAL A 122 9.65 -2.64 -17.02
CA VAL A 122 9.22 -4.06 -16.99
C VAL A 122 7.71 -4.11 -16.71
N PHE A 123 6.94 -4.47 -17.73
CA PHE A 123 5.47 -4.51 -17.69
C PHE A 123 4.96 -5.96 -17.84
N ASN A 124 4.89 -6.67 -16.72
CA ASN A 124 4.49 -8.08 -16.73
C ASN A 124 3.03 -8.23 -16.30
N VAL A 125 2.18 -8.71 -17.21
CA VAL A 125 0.74 -8.93 -16.94
C VAL A 125 0.49 -10.02 -15.89
N SER A 126 1.39 -11.00 -15.72
CA SER A 126 1.26 -12.01 -14.66
C SER A 126 1.36 -11.36 -13.26
N THR A 127 2.16 -10.31 -13.11
CA THR A 127 2.27 -9.55 -11.85
C THR A 127 0.98 -8.79 -11.55
N ALA A 128 0.38 -8.14 -12.53
CA ALA A 128 -0.93 -7.48 -12.37
C ALA A 128 -2.02 -8.48 -11.99
N LYS A 129 -2.04 -9.65 -12.64
CA LYS A 129 -2.95 -10.75 -12.33
C LYS A 129 -2.75 -11.27 -10.91
N SER A 130 -1.50 -11.49 -10.48
CA SER A 130 -1.17 -11.95 -9.13
C SER A 130 -1.62 -10.93 -8.08
N ALA A 131 -1.34 -9.63 -8.31
CA ALA A 131 -1.77 -8.54 -7.42
C ALA A 131 -3.30 -8.50 -7.26
N ALA A 132 -4.04 -8.55 -8.36
CA ALA A 132 -5.50 -8.57 -8.31
C ALA A 132 -6.05 -9.83 -7.64
N SER A 133 -5.43 -10.99 -7.86
CA SER A 133 -5.84 -12.27 -7.29
C SER A 133 -5.69 -12.28 -5.77
N ILE A 134 -4.54 -11.86 -5.23
CA ILE A 134 -4.33 -11.82 -3.79
C ILE A 134 -5.27 -10.81 -3.11
N LEU A 135 -5.47 -9.63 -3.70
CA LEU A 135 -6.40 -8.64 -3.19
C LEU A 135 -7.83 -9.17 -3.17
N SER A 136 -8.27 -9.77 -4.28
CA SER A 136 -9.59 -10.38 -4.42
C SER A 136 -9.83 -11.48 -3.37
N GLN A 137 -8.82 -12.30 -3.09
CA GLN A 137 -8.90 -13.35 -2.08
C GLN A 137 -8.99 -12.75 -0.66
N ILE A 138 -8.15 -11.77 -0.32
CA ILE A 138 -8.20 -11.10 0.99
C ILE A 138 -9.60 -10.50 1.19
N HIS A 139 -10.11 -9.72 0.25
CA HIS A 139 -11.41 -9.08 0.36
C HIS A 139 -12.56 -10.10 0.43
N SER A 140 -12.58 -11.10 -0.46
CA SER A 140 -13.67 -12.09 -0.52
C SER A 140 -13.67 -13.09 0.63
N GLN A 141 -12.48 -13.44 1.18
CA GLN A 141 -12.38 -14.39 2.29
C GLN A 141 -12.48 -13.74 3.68
N SER A 142 -12.55 -12.41 3.75
CA SER A 142 -12.66 -11.65 5.01
C SER A 142 -13.87 -12.06 5.88
N TYR A 143 -14.92 -12.66 5.30
CA TYR A 143 -16.04 -13.17 6.07
C TYR A 143 -15.66 -14.27 7.08
N LYS A 144 -14.50 -14.93 6.89
CA LYS A 144 -13.97 -15.97 7.81
C LYS A 144 -13.36 -15.38 9.08
N ILE A 145 -13.06 -14.07 9.11
CA ILE A 145 -12.56 -13.37 10.29
C ILE A 145 -13.68 -13.32 11.32
N ASP A 146 -13.40 -13.68 12.56
CA ASP A 146 -14.38 -13.65 13.64
C ASP A 146 -14.77 -12.22 14.04
N GLU A 147 -15.89 -12.09 14.77
CA GLU A 147 -16.44 -10.78 15.13
C GLU A 147 -15.52 -9.98 16.08
N GLU A 148 -14.79 -10.63 16.98
CA GLU A 148 -13.87 -9.95 17.89
C GLU A 148 -12.75 -9.28 17.11
N GLN A 149 -12.17 -9.97 16.15
CA GLN A 149 -11.11 -9.43 15.28
C GLN A 149 -11.65 -8.39 14.30
N LYS A 150 -12.88 -8.55 13.78
CA LYS A 150 -13.53 -7.50 12.97
C LYS A 150 -13.71 -6.22 13.77
N ILE A 151 -14.13 -6.32 15.04
CA ILE A 151 -14.24 -5.15 15.94
C ILE A 151 -12.88 -4.49 16.14
N GLU A 152 -11.84 -5.28 16.43
CA GLU A 152 -10.48 -4.76 16.55
C GLU A 152 -10.02 -4.05 15.28
N PHE A 153 -10.18 -4.66 14.11
CA PHE A 153 -9.77 -4.09 12.83
C PHE A 153 -10.69 -2.94 12.36
N SER A 154 -11.85 -2.75 12.98
CA SER A 154 -12.76 -1.63 12.70
C SER A 154 -12.27 -0.29 13.26
N ASP A 155 -11.27 -0.30 14.14
CA ASP A 155 -10.58 0.93 14.51
C ASP A 155 -9.77 1.47 13.31
N GLN A 156 -10.14 2.64 12.83
CA GLN A 156 -9.53 3.31 11.68
C GLN A 156 -8.48 4.36 12.08
N ASN A 157 -8.01 4.37 13.32
CA ASN A 157 -7.11 5.41 13.80
C ASN A 157 -5.83 5.50 12.95
N TYR A 158 -5.15 4.38 12.72
CA TYR A 158 -3.92 4.35 11.91
C TYR A 158 -4.17 4.70 10.45
N PHE A 159 -5.30 4.24 9.89
CA PHE A 159 -5.72 4.60 8.55
C PHE A 159 -5.99 6.10 8.42
N ASN A 160 -6.67 6.69 9.40
CA ASN A 160 -6.89 8.14 9.43
C ASN A 160 -5.56 8.91 9.52
N GLN A 161 -4.68 8.57 10.46
CA GLN A 161 -3.39 9.25 10.65
C GLN A 161 -2.47 9.18 9.43
N LEU A 162 -2.46 8.04 8.71
CA LEU A 162 -1.50 7.77 7.66
C LEU A 162 -2.07 7.89 6.24
N ARG A 163 -3.41 7.96 6.07
CA ARG A 163 -4.05 8.04 4.75
C ARG A 163 -5.09 9.15 4.67
N ILE A 164 -6.13 9.12 5.49
CA ILE A 164 -7.24 10.09 5.35
C ILE A 164 -6.78 11.51 5.63
N ASP A 165 -6.13 11.76 6.76
CA ASP A 165 -5.71 13.11 7.16
C ASP A 165 -4.66 13.71 6.21
N PRO A 166 -3.54 13.01 5.90
CA PRO A 166 -2.50 13.57 5.06
C PRO A 166 -2.83 13.60 3.57
N PHE A 167 -3.75 12.75 3.11
CA PHE A 167 -4.12 12.68 1.69
C PHE A 167 -5.41 13.43 1.43
N HIS A 168 -6.53 13.00 2.02
CA HIS A 168 -7.86 13.45 1.67
C HIS A 168 -8.25 14.74 2.41
N ARG A 169 -8.18 14.77 3.75
CA ARG A 169 -8.53 15.98 4.53
C ARG A 169 -7.60 17.14 4.24
N PHE A 170 -6.33 16.88 3.98
CA PHE A 170 -5.38 17.93 3.60
C PHE A 170 -5.78 18.62 2.29
N LEU A 171 -6.40 17.92 1.34
CA LEU A 171 -6.88 18.49 0.09
C LEU A 171 -8.00 19.51 0.29
N ILE A 172 -8.84 19.36 1.31
CA ILE A 172 -9.92 20.32 1.63
C ILE A 172 -9.36 21.72 1.87
N GLN A 173 -8.15 21.82 2.44
CA GLN A 173 -7.50 23.11 2.65
C GLN A 173 -7.02 23.76 1.33
N LYS A 174 -6.65 22.94 0.36
CA LYS A 174 -6.17 23.41 -0.95
C LYS A 174 -7.30 23.65 -1.97
N TYR A 175 -8.39 22.90 -1.83
CA TYR A 175 -9.53 22.87 -2.74
C TYR A 175 -10.82 23.02 -1.94
N PRO A 176 -11.08 24.23 -1.35
CA PRO A 176 -12.28 24.48 -0.53
C PRO A 176 -13.58 24.22 -1.30
N GLU A 177 -13.57 24.45 -2.62
CA GLU A 177 -14.71 24.20 -3.52
C GLU A 177 -15.08 22.72 -3.64
N LEU A 178 -14.15 21.80 -3.35
CA LEU A 178 -14.39 20.35 -3.36
C LEU A 178 -14.75 19.78 -1.99
N THR A 179 -14.89 20.61 -0.96
CA THR A 179 -15.11 20.16 0.43
C THR A 179 -16.26 19.16 0.54
N ALA A 180 -17.43 19.45 -0.04
CA ALA A 180 -18.59 18.57 0.02
C ALA A 180 -18.33 17.22 -0.64
N ASN A 181 -17.70 17.22 -1.83
CA ASN A 181 -17.39 16.00 -2.57
C ASN A 181 -16.36 15.14 -1.84
N ILE A 182 -15.27 15.76 -1.36
CA ILE A 182 -14.20 15.06 -0.63
C ILE A 182 -14.75 14.47 0.69
N THR A 183 -15.54 15.25 1.45
CA THR A 183 -16.15 14.77 2.69
C THR A 183 -17.06 13.58 2.42
N LYS A 184 -17.91 13.64 1.39
CA LYS A 184 -18.76 12.50 0.99
C LYS A 184 -17.94 11.24 0.73
N LEU A 185 -16.82 11.34 -0.02
CA LEU A 185 -15.97 10.19 -0.32
C LEU A 185 -15.26 9.65 0.93
N ILE A 186 -14.85 10.52 1.86
CA ILE A 186 -14.29 10.10 3.16
C ILE A 186 -15.36 9.35 3.97
N ASP A 187 -16.59 9.85 3.99
CA ASP A 187 -17.70 9.22 4.71
C ASP A 187 -18.03 7.84 4.12
N GLU A 188 -17.99 7.68 2.80
CA GLU A 188 -18.15 6.38 2.15
C GLU A 188 -17.08 5.36 2.59
N LEU A 189 -15.81 5.78 2.70
CA LEU A 189 -14.73 4.92 3.22
C LEU A 189 -14.95 4.55 4.70
N SER A 190 -15.49 5.46 5.48
CA SER A 190 -15.68 5.30 6.93
C SER A 190 -16.92 4.47 7.28
N LEU A 191 -17.99 4.55 6.48
CA LEU A 191 -19.29 3.95 6.78
C LEU A 191 -19.52 2.61 6.06
N GLN A 192 -19.02 2.46 4.84
CA GLN A 192 -19.19 1.23 4.05
C GLN A 192 -18.03 0.26 4.31
N ARG A 193 -18.13 -0.51 5.39
CA ARG A 193 -17.07 -1.43 5.85
C ARG A 193 -17.48 -2.87 5.58
N THR A 194 -16.88 -3.50 4.58
CA THR A 194 -17.33 -4.81 4.11
C THR A 194 -16.27 -5.92 4.16
N CYS A 195 -14.98 -5.56 4.26
CA CYS A 195 -13.90 -6.53 4.22
C CYS A 195 -12.63 -6.01 4.90
N LEU A 196 -11.64 -6.87 5.05
CA LEU A 196 -10.29 -6.47 5.44
C LEU A 196 -9.61 -5.76 4.27
N VAL A 197 -9.28 -4.49 4.44
CA VAL A 197 -8.62 -3.61 3.48
C VAL A 197 -7.15 -3.48 3.85
N HIS A 198 -6.25 -3.53 2.87
CA HIS A 198 -4.81 -3.36 3.08
C HIS A 198 -4.46 -1.92 3.49
N GLY A 199 -5.10 -0.93 2.85
CA GLY A 199 -4.92 0.49 3.14
C GLY A 199 -3.64 1.14 2.57
N ASP A 200 -2.73 0.35 2.00
CA ASP A 200 -1.54 0.81 1.25
C ASP A 200 -1.23 -0.12 0.07
N PHE A 201 -2.26 -0.60 -0.61
CA PHE A 201 -2.15 -1.56 -1.70
C PHE A 201 -1.58 -0.91 -2.96
N SER A 202 -0.27 -0.73 -2.99
CA SER A 202 0.43 -0.05 -4.08
C SER A 202 1.64 -0.86 -4.56
N PRO A 203 2.13 -0.61 -5.79
CA PRO A 203 3.27 -1.34 -6.35
C PRO A 203 4.56 -1.31 -5.50
N LYS A 204 4.74 -0.34 -4.59
CA LYS A 204 5.90 -0.31 -3.69
C LYS A 204 5.86 -1.42 -2.63
N ASN A 205 4.66 -1.90 -2.27
CA ASN A 205 4.43 -2.91 -1.24
C ASN A 205 4.21 -4.31 -1.82
N MET A 206 4.58 -4.51 -3.09
CA MET A 206 4.49 -5.77 -3.81
C MET A 206 5.88 -6.18 -4.29
N LEU A 207 6.48 -7.17 -3.65
CA LEU A 207 7.75 -7.75 -4.07
C LEU A 207 7.48 -8.81 -5.14
N VAL A 208 8.11 -8.68 -6.30
CA VAL A 208 7.83 -9.55 -7.45
C VAL A 208 8.83 -10.69 -7.48
N GLN A 209 8.32 -11.92 -7.44
CA GLN A 209 9.10 -13.14 -7.54
C GLN A 209 9.47 -13.45 -9.01
N LYS A 210 10.41 -14.34 -9.23
CA LYS A 210 10.88 -14.72 -10.59
C LYS A 210 9.78 -15.29 -11.48
N ASN A 211 8.76 -15.91 -10.88
CA ASN A 211 7.59 -16.44 -11.60
C ASN A 211 6.52 -15.38 -11.91
N GLY A 212 6.74 -14.14 -11.50
CA GLY A 212 5.79 -13.03 -11.65
C GLY A 212 4.73 -12.92 -10.55
N GLU A 213 4.72 -13.84 -9.58
CA GLU A 213 3.87 -13.71 -8.40
C GLU A 213 4.37 -12.61 -7.48
N ILE A 214 3.47 -12.02 -6.70
CA ILE A 214 3.85 -11.02 -5.71
C ILE A 214 3.90 -11.59 -4.29
N VAL A 215 4.79 -11.04 -3.47
CA VAL A 215 4.72 -11.11 -2.00
C VAL A 215 4.21 -9.76 -1.52
N LEU A 216 3.05 -9.76 -0.85
CA LEU A 216 2.42 -8.53 -0.34
C LEU A 216 2.93 -8.22 1.06
N ILE A 217 3.35 -6.97 1.29
CA ILE A 217 3.96 -6.50 2.55
C ILE A 217 3.32 -5.20 3.02
N ASP A 218 3.59 -4.79 4.26
CA ASP A 218 3.28 -3.47 4.83
C ASP A 218 1.80 -3.25 5.17
N PHE A 219 1.29 -4.02 6.14
CA PHE A 219 -0.12 -4.02 6.57
C PHE A 219 -0.41 -3.06 7.76
N GLU A 220 0.46 -2.08 8.04
CA GLU A 220 0.36 -1.22 9.24
C GLU A 220 -0.92 -0.36 9.31
N VAL A 221 -1.55 -0.09 8.16
CA VAL A 221 -2.82 0.66 8.05
C VAL A 221 -4.01 -0.21 7.68
N ALA A 222 -3.83 -1.53 7.66
CA ALA A 222 -4.91 -2.44 7.34
C ALA A 222 -6.04 -2.35 8.38
N HIS A 223 -7.28 -2.40 7.89
CA HIS A 223 -8.47 -2.23 8.72
C HIS A 223 -9.69 -2.88 8.08
N TRP A 224 -10.76 -3.03 8.87
CA TRP A 224 -12.07 -3.41 8.35
C TRP A 224 -12.70 -2.19 7.65
N GLY A 225 -12.81 -2.24 6.32
CA GLY A 225 -13.10 -1.03 5.53
C GLY A 225 -13.80 -1.28 4.21
N ASN A 226 -13.69 -0.28 3.32
CA ASN A 226 -14.26 -0.29 1.98
C ASN A 226 -13.19 -0.70 0.95
N PRO A 227 -13.41 -1.80 0.19
CA PRO A 227 -12.44 -2.30 -0.80
C PRO A 227 -12.08 -1.29 -1.90
N VAL A 228 -12.92 -0.28 -2.13
CA VAL A 228 -12.67 0.76 -3.14
C VAL A 228 -11.35 1.48 -2.93
N PHE A 229 -10.93 1.63 -1.65
CA PHE A 229 -9.68 2.30 -1.34
C PHE A 229 -8.47 1.60 -1.96
N ASP A 230 -8.34 0.29 -1.77
CA ASP A 230 -7.21 -0.48 -2.29
C ASP A 230 -7.16 -0.49 -3.82
N LEU A 231 -8.32 -0.60 -4.47
CA LEU A 231 -8.39 -0.53 -5.93
C LEU A 231 -7.97 0.84 -6.44
N ALA A 232 -8.57 1.91 -5.89
CA ALA A 232 -8.25 3.28 -6.29
C ALA A 232 -6.76 3.59 -6.05
N TYR A 233 -6.19 3.07 -4.96
CA TYR A 233 -4.79 3.27 -4.62
C TYR A 233 -3.86 2.58 -5.63
N CYS A 234 -4.11 1.32 -5.96
CA CYS A 234 -3.31 0.58 -6.93
C CYS A 234 -3.42 1.18 -8.33
N LEU A 235 -4.66 1.36 -8.82
CA LEU A 235 -4.91 1.90 -10.16
C LEU A 235 -4.35 3.32 -10.32
N GLY A 236 -4.51 4.17 -9.30
CA GLY A 236 -3.92 5.52 -9.30
C GLY A 236 -2.41 5.49 -9.47
N HIS A 237 -1.72 4.57 -8.79
CA HIS A 237 -0.27 4.40 -8.95
C HIS A 237 0.14 3.85 -10.31
N LEU A 238 -0.66 3.00 -10.96
CA LEU A 238 -0.41 2.54 -12.33
C LEU A 238 -0.62 3.68 -13.34
N MET A 239 -1.70 4.45 -13.20
CA MET A 239 -1.98 5.59 -14.07
C MET A 239 -0.89 6.67 -13.99
N LEU A 240 -0.45 7.03 -12.78
CA LEU A 240 0.62 8.00 -12.60
C LEU A 240 1.92 7.56 -13.28
N LYS A 241 2.22 6.25 -13.28
CA LYS A 241 3.37 5.69 -14.00
C LYS A 241 3.16 5.70 -15.52
N ALA A 242 1.93 5.43 -16.01
CA ALA A 242 1.62 5.51 -17.43
C ALA A 242 1.92 6.90 -17.99
N TRP A 243 1.49 7.95 -17.29
CA TRP A 243 1.76 9.34 -17.68
C TRP A 243 3.24 9.71 -17.55
N HIS A 244 3.89 9.32 -16.46
CA HIS A 244 5.31 9.63 -16.25
C HIS A 244 6.21 8.96 -17.28
N LEU A 245 6.00 7.67 -17.54
CA LEU A 245 6.83 6.87 -18.45
C LEU A 245 6.42 7.00 -19.92
N LYS A 246 5.25 7.61 -20.20
CA LYS A 246 4.60 7.66 -21.51
C LYS A 246 4.39 6.26 -22.12
N LYS A 247 4.06 5.28 -21.24
CA LYS A 247 3.84 3.87 -21.54
C LYS A 247 2.36 3.51 -21.39
N TYR A 248 1.53 4.12 -22.26
CA TYR A 248 0.08 4.09 -22.13
C TYR A 248 -0.50 2.70 -22.42
N GLU A 249 -0.08 2.07 -23.53
CA GLU A 249 -0.59 0.75 -23.93
C GLU A 249 -0.19 -0.34 -22.94
N GLU A 250 1.08 -0.35 -22.53
CA GLU A 250 1.59 -1.32 -21.59
C GLU A 250 0.89 -1.20 -20.23
N LEU A 251 0.75 0.01 -19.69
CA LEU A 251 0.09 0.22 -18.40
C LEU A 251 -1.43 -0.01 -18.48
N LEU A 252 -2.08 0.33 -19.61
CA LEU A 252 -3.49 0.02 -19.84
C LEU A 252 -3.73 -1.49 -19.85
N SER A 253 -2.83 -2.28 -20.47
CA SER A 253 -2.88 -3.74 -20.44
C SER A 253 -2.77 -4.29 -19.00
N LEU A 254 -1.89 -3.71 -18.16
CA LEU A 254 -1.80 -4.10 -16.75
C LEU A 254 -3.07 -3.74 -15.97
N ILE A 255 -3.62 -2.55 -16.18
CA ILE A 255 -4.86 -2.07 -15.55
C ILE A 255 -6.04 -2.96 -15.94
N ASN A 256 -6.17 -3.27 -17.23
CA ASN A 256 -7.22 -4.17 -17.72
C ASN A 256 -7.09 -5.56 -17.08
N THR A 257 -5.87 -6.14 -17.09
CA THR A 257 -5.61 -7.45 -16.49
C THR A 257 -5.93 -7.43 -14.98
N PHE A 258 -5.61 -6.35 -14.28
CA PHE A 258 -5.92 -6.19 -12.85
C PHE A 258 -7.44 -6.17 -12.62
N LEU A 259 -8.17 -5.33 -13.36
CA LEU A 259 -9.64 -5.23 -13.24
C LEU A 259 -10.35 -6.54 -13.58
N ASP A 260 -9.94 -7.22 -14.64
CA ASP A 260 -10.51 -8.52 -15.06
C ASP A 260 -10.25 -9.64 -14.05
N SER A 261 -9.12 -9.57 -13.35
CA SER A 261 -8.70 -10.60 -12.39
C SER A 261 -9.26 -10.36 -10.98
N TYR A 262 -9.63 -9.15 -10.64
CA TYR A 262 -10.31 -8.82 -9.39
C TYR A 262 -11.79 -9.24 -9.45
N LYS A 263 -12.23 -10.08 -8.50
CA LYS A 263 -13.58 -10.70 -8.52
C LYS A 263 -14.57 -10.05 -7.56
N GLY A 264 -14.27 -8.86 -7.04
CA GLY A 264 -15.15 -8.10 -6.17
C GLY A 264 -15.97 -7.08 -6.94
N MET A 265 -17.16 -6.75 -6.40
CA MET A 265 -17.92 -5.58 -6.88
C MET A 265 -17.47 -4.36 -6.10
N VAL A 266 -17.13 -3.28 -6.79
CA VAL A 266 -16.71 -2.01 -6.18
C VAL A 266 -17.51 -0.89 -6.81
N LEU A 267 -18.24 -0.16 -5.98
CA LEU A 267 -19.02 1.03 -6.38
C LEU A 267 -18.16 2.30 -6.25
N ASN A 268 -18.50 3.32 -7.00
CA ASN A 268 -17.87 4.64 -6.95
C ASN A 268 -16.33 4.64 -7.15
N LEU A 269 -15.79 3.71 -7.93
CA LEU A 269 -14.32 3.60 -8.09
C LEU A 269 -13.71 4.86 -8.72
N LEU A 270 -14.32 5.46 -9.75
CA LEU A 270 -13.74 6.64 -10.42
C LEU A 270 -13.62 7.88 -9.51
N PRO A 271 -14.63 8.28 -8.72
CA PRO A 271 -14.46 9.37 -7.75
C PRO A 271 -13.34 9.12 -6.73
N HIS A 272 -13.22 7.90 -6.21
CA HIS A 272 -12.13 7.55 -5.29
C HIS A 272 -10.78 7.53 -5.99
N LEU A 273 -10.71 7.09 -7.24
CA LEU A 273 -9.50 7.13 -8.06
C LEU A 273 -9.09 8.59 -8.33
N GLY A 274 -10.06 9.47 -8.65
CA GLY A 274 -9.84 10.92 -8.77
C GLY A 274 -9.27 11.51 -7.49
N LEU A 275 -9.87 11.19 -6.34
CA LEU A 275 -9.38 11.65 -5.04
C LEU A 275 -7.96 11.17 -4.74
N MET A 276 -7.64 9.93 -5.11
CA MET A 276 -6.30 9.37 -4.97
C MET A 276 -5.29 10.09 -5.89
N LEU A 277 -5.62 10.33 -7.15
CA LEU A 277 -4.76 11.06 -8.08
C LEU A 277 -4.47 12.48 -7.56
N LEU A 278 -5.49 13.19 -7.10
CA LEU A 278 -5.33 14.54 -6.54
C LEU A 278 -4.44 14.52 -5.28
N ALA A 279 -4.64 13.52 -4.40
CA ALA A 279 -3.82 13.37 -3.20
C ALA A 279 -2.34 13.07 -3.52
N ARG A 280 -2.07 12.35 -4.62
CA ARG A 280 -0.69 12.07 -5.05
C ARG A 280 -0.05 13.22 -5.81
N MET A 281 -0.81 14.22 -6.22
CA MET A 281 -0.29 15.50 -6.75
C MET A 281 -0.09 16.53 -5.63
N ASP A 282 -1.06 16.70 -4.73
CA ASP A 282 -1.16 17.86 -3.86
C ASP A 282 -1.35 17.56 -2.37
N GLY A 283 -1.43 16.29 -1.96
CA GLY A 283 -1.47 15.86 -0.56
C GLY A 283 -0.12 16.06 0.16
N LYS A 284 -0.02 15.66 1.43
CA LYS A 284 1.24 15.76 2.20
C LYS A 284 2.36 14.86 1.67
N SER A 285 2.04 13.84 0.87
CA SER A 285 3.01 12.90 0.30
C SER A 285 2.83 12.77 -1.21
N PRO A 286 3.13 13.82 -1.99
CA PRO A 286 3.02 13.77 -3.44
C PRO A 286 4.05 12.79 -4.05
N VAL A 287 3.79 12.31 -5.27
CA VAL A 287 4.81 11.54 -6.00
C VAL A 287 5.94 12.46 -6.43
N ASN A 288 7.17 11.98 -6.30
CA ASN A 288 8.38 12.77 -6.59
C ASN A 288 8.89 12.64 -8.03
N TYR A 289 8.39 11.66 -8.78
CA TYR A 289 8.87 11.38 -10.14
C TYR A 289 8.14 12.18 -11.24
N ILE A 290 6.99 12.77 -10.97
CA ILE A 290 6.30 13.69 -11.90
C ILE A 290 6.71 15.12 -11.55
N GLN A 291 7.55 15.75 -12.39
CA GLN A 291 8.06 17.10 -12.18
C GLN A 291 7.44 18.12 -13.15
N ASP A 292 6.98 17.66 -14.31
CA ASP A 292 6.35 18.50 -15.34
C ASP A 292 5.03 19.09 -14.82
N GLU A 293 4.98 20.42 -14.72
CA GLU A 293 3.81 21.12 -14.18
C GLU A 293 2.60 21.10 -15.13
N SER A 294 2.82 21.03 -16.44
CA SER A 294 1.75 20.86 -17.43
C SER A 294 1.07 19.50 -17.24
N LEU A 295 1.87 18.43 -17.06
CA LEU A 295 1.35 17.10 -16.77
C LEU A 295 0.61 17.07 -15.43
N LYS A 296 1.16 17.69 -14.38
CA LYS A 296 0.47 17.78 -13.07
C LYS A 296 -0.87 18.48 -13.21
N GLN A 297 -0.93 19.58 -13.97
CA GLN A 297 -2.19 20.30 -14.19
C GLN A 297 -3.21 19.46 -14.94
N SER A 298 -2.79 18.69 -15.94
CA SER A 298 -3.67 17.76 -16.64
C SER A 298 -4.21 16.67 -15.71
N ILE A 299 -3.36 16.11 -14.86
CA ILE A 299 -3.77 15.11 -13.86
C ILE A 299 -4.77 15.70 -12.84
N ARG A 300 -4.54 16.94 -12.37
CA ARG A 300 -5.48 17.66 -11.48
C ARG A 300 -6.85 17.82 -12.14
N MET A 301 -6.90 18.21 -13.41
CA MET A 301 -8.16 18.36 -14.16
C MET A 301 -8.92 17.03 -14.26
N VAL A 302 -8.24 15.93 -14.58
CA VAL A 302 -8.85 14.59 -14.60
C VAL A 302 -9.39 14.23 -13.22
N ALA A 303 -8.58 14.41 -12.18
CA ALA A 303 -8.93 14.09 -10.80
C ALA A 303 -10.18 14.87 -10.33
N ILE A 304 -10.20 16.19 -10.54
CA ILE A 304 -11.32 17.06 -10.18
C ILE A 304 -12.57 16.67 -10.95
N ASN A 305 -12.45 16.39 -12.25
CA ASN A 305 -13.58 15.96 -13.07
C ASN A 305 -14.21 14.67 -12.52
N TRP A 306 -13.41 13.67 -12.14
CA TRP A 306 -13.91 12.42 -11.57
C TRP A 306 -14.50 12.57 -10.17
N ILE A 307 -13.96 13.48 -9.34
CA ILE A 307 -14.51 13.80 -8.01
C ILE A 307 -15.89 14.47 -8.11
N THR A 308 -16.11 15.32 -9.11
CA THR A 308 -17.32 16.14 -9.24
C THR A 308 -18.42 15.51 -10.06
N ASN A 309 -18.10 14.67 -11.04
CA ASN A 309 -19.05 14.05 -11.96
C ASN A 309 -19.44 12.63 -11.49
N THR A 310 -20.41 12.55 -10.57
CA THR A 310 -20.88 11.29 -9.98
C THR A 310 -22.13 10.71 -10.68
N SER A 311 -22.54 11.24 -11.83
CA SER A 311 -23.88 11.02 -12.41
C SER A 311 -24.02 9.78 -13.31
N ALA A 312 -22.96 9.05 -13.62
CA ALA A 312 -23.01 7.77 -14.31
C ALA A 312 -21.92 6.84 -13.74
N GLU A 313 -22.18 5.53 -13.69
CA GLU A 313 -21.11 4.55 -13.49
C GLU A 313 -20.53 4.21 -14.89
N PRO A 314 -19.61 5.03 -15.43
CA PRO A 314 -18.98 4.72 -16.70
C PRO A 314 -18.09 3.48 -16.50
N ASN A 315 -17.86 2.75 -17.59
CA ASN A 315 -16.85 1.71 -17.60
C ASN A 315 -15.51 2.32 -17.18
N VAL A 316 -14.98 1.86 -16.05
CA VAL A 316 -13.73 2.41 -15.45
C VAL A 316 -12.56 2.31 -16.41
N LEU A 317 -12.44 1.20 -17.15
CA LEU A 317 -11.37 0.99 -18.12
C LEU A 317 -11.47 2.00 -19.27
N GLU A 318 -12.66 2.18 -19.83
CA GLU A 318 -12.90 3.17 -20.91
C GLU A 318 -12.59 4.59 -20.44
N ALA A 319 -12.99 4.94 -19.21
CA ALA A 319 -12.70 6.24 -18.64
C ALA A 319 -11.18 6.48 -18.49
N ILE A 320 -10.42 5.47 -18.05
CA ILE A 320 -8.95 5.55 -17.94
C ILE A 320 -8.33 5.66 -19.33
N GLU A 321 -8.74 4.86 -20.30
CA GLU A 321 -8.23 4.87 -21.66
C GLU A 321 -8.43 6.24 -22.32
N GLN A 322 -9.60 6.85 -22.19
CA GLN A 322 -9.88 8.20 -22.68
C GLN A 322 -8.92 9.24 -22.09
N GLN A 323 -8.57 9.12 -20.79
CA GLN A 323 -7.61 10.05 -20.19
C GLN A 323 -6.17 9.84 -20.71
N PHE A 324 -5.76 8.60 -20.96
CA PHE A 324 -4.47 8.33 -21.60
C PHE A 324 -4.39 8.92 -23.00
N GLN A 325 -5.46 8.77 -23.81
CA GLN A 325 -5.54 9.35 -25.16
C GLN A 325 -5.56 10.88 -25.14
N SER A 326 -6.19 11.52 -24.16
CA SER A 326 -6.28 12.98 -24.06
C SER A 326 -4.94 13.61 -23.67
N ILE A 327 -4.26 13.05 -22.66
CA ILE A 327 -2.99 13.58 -22.12
C ILE A 327 -1.82 13.25 -23.08
N SER A 328 -1.86 12.14 -23.81
CA SER A 328 -0.79 11.80 -24.77
C SER A 328 -0.64 12.80 -25.93
N LYS A 329 -1.64 13.67 -26.15
CA LYS A 329 -1.65 14.69 -27.19
C LYS A 329 -1.10 16.04 -26.74
N VAL A 330 -0.82 16.19 -25.46
CA VAL A 330 -0.24 17.38 -24.83
C VAL A 330 1.27 17.18 -24.65
#